data_6c27631ea15f5b2f3045ff2f0b3f3806
#
_entry.id   6c27631ea15f5b2f3045ff2f0b3f3806
#
_cell.length_a   1.000
_cell.length_b   1.000
_cell.length_c   1.000
_cell.angle_alpha   90.00
_cell.angle_beta   90.00
_cell.angle_gamma   90.00
#
_symmetry.space_group_name_H-M   'P 1'
#
loop_
_entity.id
_entity.type
_entity.pdbx_description
1 polymer ?
#
loop_
_entity_poly.entity_id
_entity_poly.type
_entity_poly.pdbx_seq_one_letter_code
_entity_poly.pdbx_strand_id
1 'polypeptide(L)'
;YAYPNQFPLELLDVIREKPNVCKYLDIALQHISDNVLTRMHRNVSKKETMELIEKIREGVPGIHLRTTLMVGFPGETEEDFRELVDFVKWARFERMGAFAYSAEDGTYSAEHYEDDVPQEEKQRRLDKRMAGQQRISAEVEALKVGTVLKTVVDRKEGDYYIGRTEFCSPEVDPEVLIKADHRLRVGSFYNVHITDSDDFDLYGE
;
A
#
# COMPACT_ATOMS: atom_id res chain seq x y z
N TYR A 1 -6.20 6.15 7.86
CA TYR A 1 -4.73 6.13 7.94
C TYR A 1 -4.29 5.82 9.36
N ALA A 2 -3.35 4.89 9.52
CA ALA A 2 -2.72 4.59 10.78
C ALA A 2 -1.31 5.19 10.84
N TYR A 3 -0.83 5.47 12.05
CA TYR A 3 0.52 5.93 12.29
C TYR A 3 1.32 4.82 13.01
N PRO A 4 2.58 4.56 12.64
CA PRO A 4 3.32 3.42 13.19
C PRO A 4 3.69 3.58 14.67
N ASN A 5 3.93 4.81 15.14
CA ASN A 5 4.28 5.05 16.53
C ASN A 5 3.05 4.84 17.43
N GLN A 6 3.20 4.05 18.49
CA GLN A 6 2.13 3.75 19.45
C GLN A 6 0.87 3.14 18.80
N PHE A 7 1.05 2.30 17.77
CA PHE A 7 -0.07 1.60 17.14
C PHE A 7 -0.81 0.73 18.16
N PRO A 8 -2.14 0.87 18.30
CA PRO A 8 -2.92 0.11 19.28
C PRO A 8 -3.07 -1.34 18.81
N LEU A 9 -2.27 -2.25 19.37
CA LEU A 9 -2.26 -3.66 18.96
C LEU A 9 -3.59 -4.38 19.19
N GLU A 10 -4.40 -3.95 20.15
CA GLU A 10 -5.75 -4.45 20.38
C GLU A 10 -6.70 -4.25 19.18
N LEU A 11 -6.39 -3.33 18.28
CA LEU A 11 -7.12 -3.15 17.03
C LEU A 11 -7.02 -4.39 16.13
N LEU A 12 -5.93 -5.15 16.22
CA LEU A 12 -5.72 -6.36 15.43
C LEU A 12 -6.75 -7.44 15.78
N ASP A 13 -7.14 -7.54 17.05
CA ASP A 13 -8.18 -8.47 17.49
C ASP A 13 -9.53 -8.11 16.86
N VAL A 14 -9.86 -6.82 16.82
CA VAL A 14 -11.09 -6.33 16.19
C VAL A 14 -11.10 -6.63 14.68
N ILE A 15 -9.99 -6.37 13.98
CA ILE A 15 -9.88 -6.65 12.53
C ILE A 15 -9.98 -8.16 12.27
N ARG A 16 -9.38 -8.99 13.12
CA ARG A 16 -9.43 -10.45 12.97
C ARG A 16 -10.81 -11.03 13.23
N GLU A 17 -11.51 -10.57 14.27
CA GLU A 17 -12.70 -11.21 14.81
C GLU A 17 -14.01 -10.67 14.24
N LYS A 18 -14.04 -9.43 13.76
CA LYS A 18 -15.28 -8.81 13.29
C LYS A 18 -15.45 -9.00 11.78
N PRO A 19 -16.45 -9.76 11.32
CA PRO A 19 -16.64 -10.05 9.89
C PRO A 19 -17.09 -8.85 9.04
N ASN A 20 -17.45 -7.75 9.68
CA ASN A 20 -17.81 -6.48 9.05
C ASN A 20 -16.66 -5.47 9.03
N VAL A 21 -15.46 -5.86 9.49
CA VAL A 21 -14.24 -5.07 9.41
C VAL A 21 -13.34 -5.70 8.36
N CYS A 22 -12.93 -4.92 7.36
CA CYS A 22 -12.06 -5.36 6.29
C CYS A 22 -10.68 -5.72 6.84
N LYS A 23 -10.08 -6.79 6.32
CA LYS A 23 -8.67 -7.15 6.59
C LYS A 23 -7.73 -6.28 5.76
N TYR A 24 -7.76 -5.01 6.02
CA TYR A 24 -7.02 -3.98 5.30
C TYR A 24 -6.55 -2.89 6.27
N LEU A 25 -5.30 -2.48 6.15
CA LEU A 25 -4.72 -1.42 6.96
C LEU A 25 -3.81 -0.53 6.12
N ASP A 26 -4.12 0.77 6.09
CA ASP A 26 -3.27 1.79 5.49
C ASP A 26 -2.43 2.46 6.58
N ILE A 27 -1.10 2.27 6.51
CA ILE A 27 -0.13 2.77 7.49
C ILE A 27 0.97 3.56 6.80
N ALA A 28 1.01 4.87 7.05
CA ALA A 28 1.94 5.79 6.42
C ALA A 28 3.34 5.70 7.05
N LEU A 29 4.21 4.85 6.51
CA LEU A 29 5.56 4.62 7.03
C LEU A 29 6.56 5.70 6.61
N GLN A 30 6.43 6.23 5.41
CA GLN A 30 7.27 7.25 4.76
C GLN A 30 8.67 6.75 4.39
N HIS A 31 9.41 6.17 5.29
CA HIS A 31 10.75 5.60 5.09
C HIS A 31 11.04 4.45 6.05
N ILE A 32 12.22 3.84 5.96
CA ILE A 32 12.69 2.81 6.89
C ILE A 32 14.05 3.12 7.51
N SER A 33 14.91 3.91 6.84
CA SER A 33 16.21 4.27 7.39
C SER A 33 16.05 5.15 8.62
N ASP A 34 16.73 4.81 9.71
CA ASP A 34 16.72 5.60 10.95
C ASP A 34 17.26 7.01 10.75
N ASN A 35 18.23 7.19 9.84
CA ASN A 35 18.72 8.51 9.45
C ASN A 35 17.58 9.38 8.91
N VAL A 36 16.86 8.88 7.90
CA VAL A 36 15.78 9.64 7.25
C VAL A 36 14.58 9.81 8.18
N LEU A 37 14.17 8.77 8.91
CA LEU A 37 13.08 8.85 9.90
C LEU A 37 13.33 9.90 10.97
N THR A 38 14.55 9.99 11.48
CA THR A 38 14.96 11.00 12.46
C THR A 38 14.84 12.41 11.87
N ARG A 39 15.33 12.61 10.65
CA ARG A 39 15.24 13.90 9.95
C ARG A 39 13.80 14.29 9.62
N MET A 40 12.94 13.33 9.35
CA MET A 40 11.49 13.53 9.17
C MET A 40 10.74 13.76 10.50
N HIS A 41 11.42 13.74 11.63
CA HIS A 41 10.82 13.77 12.98
C HIS A 41 9.77 12.64 13.18
N ARG A 42 10.02 11.46 12.59
CA ARG A 42 9.19 10.27 12.80
C ARG A 42 9.69 9.57 14.06
N ASN A 43 8.89 9.57 15.11
CA ASN A 43 9.24 8.96 16.40
C ASN A 43 9.07 7.43 16.36
N VAL A 44 9.74 6.79 15.41
CA VAL A 44 9.74 5.34 15.20
C VAL A 44 11.05 4.96 14.52
N SER A 45 11.65 3.85 14.92
CA SER A 45 12.85 3.30 14.32
C SER A 45 12.55 2.23 13.27
N LYS A 46 13.55 1.89 12.46
CA LYS A 46 13.52 0.74 11.55
C LYS A 46 13.09 -0.53 12.27
N LYS A 47 13.70 -0.82 13.42
CA LYS A 47 13.43 -2.02 14.20
C LYS A 47 11.98 -2.06 14.67
N GLU A 48 11.47 -0.98 15.25
CA GLU A 48 10.08 -0.88 15.71
C GLU A 48 9.08 -1.02 14.56
N THR A 49 9.40 -0.44 13.40
CA THR A 49 8.56 -0.55 12.19
C THR A 49 8.49 -2.00 11.70
N MET A 50 9.62 -2.70 11.63
CA MET A 50 9.65 -4.10 11.19
C MET A 50 8.90 -5.00 12.18
N GLU A 51 9.13 -4.86 13.47
CA GLU A 51 8.41 -5.59 14.52
C GLU A 51 6.90 -5.34 14.48
N LEU A 52 6.49 -4.11 14.18
CA LEU A 52 5.07 -3.77 14.03
C LEU A 52 4.44 -4.50 12.84
N ILE A 53 5.10 -4.53 11.68
CA ILE A 53 4.59 -5.23 10.50
C ILE A 53 4.47 -6.72 10.75
N GLU A 54 5.45 -7.34 11.41
CA GLU A 54 5.39 -8.75 11.81
C GLU A 54 4.18 -9.01 12.72
N LYS A 55 4.00 -8.22 13.77
CA LYS A 55 2.86 -8.34 14.69
C LYS A 55 1.52 -8.17 13.98
N ILE A 56 1.42 -7.24 13.02
CA ILE A 56 0.18 -7.04 12.26
C ILE A 56 -0.13 -8.28 11.41
N ARG A 57 0.86 -8.83 10.69
CA ARG A 57 0.65 -10.01 9.85
C ARG A 57 0.39 -11.28 10.65
N GLU A 58 1.03 -11.45 11.80
CA GLU A 58 0.76 -12.55 12.73
C GLU A 58 -0.61 -12.41 13.39
N GLY A 59 -0.96 -11.20 13.82
CA GLY A 59 -2.22 -10.91 14.50
C GLY A 59 -3.45 -11.02 13.60
N VAL A 60 -3.32 -10.71 12.31
CA VAL A 60 -4.40 -10.79 11.31
C VAL A 60 -3.91 -11.51 10.05
N PRO A 61 -3.93 -12.85 10.02
CA PRO A 61 -3.53 -13.60 8.83
C PRO A 61 -4.32 -13.19 7.59
N GLY A 62 -3.62 -12.91 6.51
CA GLY A 62 -4.20 -12.48 5.23
C GLY A 62 -4.57 -10.99 5.17
N ILE A 63 -4.15 -10.18 6.13
CA ILE A 63 -4.33 -8.72 6.07
C ILE A 63 -3.56 -8.13 4.88
N HIS A 64 -4.21 -7.22 4.15
CA HIS A 64 -3.56 -6.41 3.13
C HIS A 64 -3.05 -5.11 3.75
N LEU A 65 -1.76 -4.85 3.55
CA LEU A 65 -1.11 -3.63 4.03
C LEU A 65 -0.90 -2.67 2.87
N ARG A 66 -1.39 -1.46 3.06
CA ARG A 66 -1.06 -0.32 2.21
C ARG A 66 -0.11 0.59 2.95
N THR A 67 0.85 1.14 2.22
CA THR A 67 1.76 2.17 2.76
C THR A 67 2.03 3.26 1.75
N THR A 68 2.51 4.38 2.25
CA THR A 68 3.05 5.48 1.46
C THR A 68 4.50 5.69 1.85
N LEU A 69 5.37 5.79 0.85
CA LEU A 69 6.81 6.02 1.02
C LEU A 69 7.22 7.32 0.31
N MET A 70 8.29 7.93 0.80
CA MET A 70 8.91 9.12 0.22
C MET A 70 10.36 8.81 -0.09
N VAL A 71 10.85 9.21 -1.28
CA VAL A 71 12.24 9.09 -1.69
C VAL A 71 12.84 10.47 -1.95
N GLY A 72 14.16 10.59 -1.80
CA GLY A 72 14.86 11.84 -2.05
C GLY A 72 14.62 12.90 -0.99
N PHE A 73 14.29 12.51 0.23
CA PHE A 73 14.21 13.44 1.36
C PHE A 73 15.60 14.04 1.63
N PRO A 74 15.72 15.32 2.05
CA PRO A 74 17.00 15.96 2.35
C PRO A 74 17.90 15.12 3.25
N GLY A 75 19.13 14.82 2.80
CA GLY A 75 20.09 13.96 3.48
C GLY A 75 19.87 12.46 3.32
N GLU A 76 18.99 12.02 2.43
CA GLU A 76 18.83 10.61 2.07
C GLU A 76 20.03 10.16 1.22
N THR A 77 20.84 9.25 1.76
CA THR A 77 21.98 8.66 1.06
C THR A 77 21.57 7.50 0.14
N GLU A 78 22.49 7.02 -0.71
CA GLU A 78 22.27 5.81 -1.51
C GLU A 78 22.11 4.56 -0.62
N GLU A 79 22.73 4.55 0.55
CA GLU A 79 22.58 3.46 1.52
C GLU A 79 21.18 3.45 2.15
N ASP A 80 20.68 4.62 2.57
CA ASP A 80 19.32 4.78 3.06
C ASP A 80 18.28 4.30 2.03
N PHE A 81 18.52 4.65 0.75
CA PHE A 81 17.65 4.20 -0.33
C PHE A 81 17.72 2.68 -0.56
N ARG A 82 18.91 2.05 -0.43
CA ARG A 82 19.03 0.58 -0.50
C ARG A 82 18.28 -0.10 0.63
N GLU A 83 18.39 0.42 1.85
CA GLU A 83 17.62 -0.08 2.99
C GLU A 83 16.10 -0.04 2.69
N LEU A 84 15.62 1.06 2.10
CA LEU A 84 14.23 1.19 1.71
C LEU A 84 13.82 0.16 0.65
N VAL A 85 14.68 -0.08 -0.34
CA VAL A 85 14.44 -1.10 -1.37
C VAL A 85 14.35 -2.51 -0.77
N ASP A 86 15.25 -2.85 0.12
CA ASP A 86 15.30 -4.19 0.74
C ASP A 86 14.16 -4.38 1.75
N PHE A 87 13.79 -3.32 2.45
CA PHE A 87 12.62 -3.31 3.33
C PHE A 87 11.32 -3.61 2.56
N VAL A 88 11.08 -2.98 1.42
CA VAL A 88 9.85 -3.22 0.64
C VAL A 88 9.83 -4.64 0.04
N LYS A 89 10.98 -5.18 -0.36
CA LYS A 89 11.08 -6.58 -0.79
C LYS A 89 10.72 -7.56 0.34
N TRP A 90 11.16 -7.24 1.55
CA TRP A 90 10.87 -8.05 2.73
C TRP A 90 9.40 -7.91 3.17
N ALA A 91 8.89 -6.68 3.28
CA ALA A 91 7.55 -6.41 3.77
C ALA A 91 6.45 -6.85 2.80
N ARG A 92 6.74 -6.85 1.48
CA ARG A 92 5.81 -7.25 0.40
C ARG A 92 4.44 -6.62 0.57
N PHE A 93 4.41 -5.30 0.68
CA PHE A 93 3.14 -4.56 0.77
C PHE A 93 2.25 -4.88 -0.43
N GLU A 94 1.00 -5.23 -0.17
CA GLU A 94 0.01 -5.49 -1.21
C GLU A 94 -0.31 -4.22 -2.00
N ARG A 95 -0.26 -3.08 -1.31
CA ARG A 95 -0.47 -1.75 -1.91
C ARG A 95 0.62 -0.79 -1.44
N MET A 96 1.17 0.00 -2.34
CA MET A 96 2.16 1.01 -1.98
C MET A 96 2.12 2.18 -2.96
N GLY A 97 2.00 3.38 -2.41
CA GLY A 97 2.30 4.62 -3.12
C GLY A 97 3.70 5.11 -2.77
N ALA A 98 4.40 5.73 -3.71
CA ALA A 98 5.65 6.41 -3.45
C ALA A 98 5.66 7.79 -4.10
N PHE A 99 6.33 8.76 -3.45
CA PHE A 99 6.47 10.13 -3.91
C PHE A 99 7.93 10.56 -3.80
N ALA A 100 8.38 11.37 -4.77
CA ALA A 100 9.62 12.12 -4.63
C ALA A 100 9.39 13.30 -3.67
N TYR A 101 10.36 13.58 -2.81
CA TYR A 101 10.30 14.74 -1.92
C TYR A 101 10.20 16.03 -2.76
N SER A 102 9.31 16.90 -2.32
CA SER A 102 9.17 18.28 -2.78
C SER A 102 9.18 19.21 -1.56
N ALA A 103 9.96 20.26 -1.62
CA ALA A 103 9.98 21.25 -0.54
C ALA A 103 8.70 22.07 -0.57
N GLU A 104 7.95 22.02 0.53
CA GLU A 104 6.71 22.78 0.71
C GLU A 104 6.94 23.91 1.71
N ASP A 105 6.60 25.13 1.32
CA ASP A 105 6.76 26.31 2.16
C ASP A 105 6.09 26.15 3.54
N GLY A 106 6.78 26.59 4.59
CA GLY A 106 6.29 26.50 5.96
C GLY A 106 6.42 25.12 6.61
N THR A 107 7.03 24.14 5.93
CA THR A 107 7.37 22.86 6.55
C THR A 107 8.74 22.92 7.21
N TYR A 108 8.90 22.18 8.32
CA TYR A 108 10.18 22.12 9.02
C TYR A 108 11.33 21.71 8.08
N SER A 109 11.12 20.75 7.20
CA SER A 109 12.15 20.30 6.27
C SER A 109 12.58 21.39 5.28
N ALA A 110 11.64 22.16 4.73
CA ALA A 110 11.97 23.25 3.82
C ALA A 110 12.69 24.42 4.49
N GLU A 111 12.41 24.66 5.78
CA GLU A 111 13.02 25.75 6.53
C GLU A 111 14.41 25.42 7.14
N HIS A 112 14.69 24.11 7.38
CA HIS A 112 15.87 23.70 8.15
C HIS A 112 16.84 22.80 7.40
N TYR A 113 16.43 22.23 6.26
CA TYR A 113 17.29 21.37 5.47
C TYR A 113 17.48 21.92 4.05
N GLU A 114 18.70 21.83 3.57
CA GLU A 114 18.98 22.01 2.14
C GLU A 114 18.46 20.80 1.37
N ASP A 115 17.78 21.02 0.25
CA ASP A 115 17.34 19.95 -0.65
C ASP A 115 18.55 19.48 -1.48
N ASP A 116 19.35 18.61 -0.87
CA ASP A 116 20.66 18.15 -1.37
C ASP A 116 20.58 16.93 -2.30
N VAL A 117 19.38 16.39 -2.51
CA VAL A 117 19.18 15.27 -3.46
C VAL A 117 18.74 15.82 -4.82
N PRO A 118 19.55 15.65 -5.89
CA PRO A 118 19.19 16.15 -7.22
C PRO A 118 17.84 15.59 -7.71
N GLN A 119 17.08 16.39 -8.47
CA GLN A 119 15.77 15.99 -8.97
C GLN A 119 15.81 14.72 -9.84
N GLU A 120 16.84 14.57 -10.65
CA GLU A 120 17.05 13.36 -11.46
C GLU A 120 17.24 12.11 -10.60
N GLU A 121 17.94 12.26 -9.47
CA GLU A 121 18.15 11.18 -8.52
C GLU A 121 16.85 10.81 -7.78
N LYS A 122 16.07 11.81 -7.37
CA LYS A 122 14.73 11.57 -6.79
C LYS A 122 13.84 10.79 -7.75
N GLN A 123 13.83 11.18 -9.03
CA GLN A 123 13.05 10.48 -10.06
C GLN A 123 13.57 9.05 -10.29
N ARG A 124 14.88 8.85 -10.38
CA ARG A 124 15.49 7.52 -10.49
C ARG A 124 15.10 6.60 -9.34
N ARG A 125 15.10 7.12 -8.11
CA ARG A 125 14.69 6.38 -6.90
C ARG A 125 13.22 6.04 -6.93
N LEU A 126 12.38 7.00 -7.32
CA LEU A 126 10.93 6.81 -7.46
C LEU A 126 10.61 5.71 -8.48
N ASP A 127 11.18 5.80 -9.69
CA ASP A 127 10.94 4.84 -10.77
C ASP A 127 11.37 3.42 -10.37
N LYS A 128 12.54 3.30 -9.75
CA LYS A 128 13.03 2.02 -9.23
C LYS A 128 12.12 1.45 -8.14
N ARG A 129 11.56 2.32 -7.30
CA ARG A 129 10.65 1.91 -6.23
C ARG A 129 9.32 1.43 -6.80
N MET A 130 8.75 2.18 -7.74
CA MET A 130 7.48 1.85 -8.38
C MET A 130 7.57 0.57 -9.23
N ALA A 131 8.63 0.39 -10.01
CA ALA A 131 8.86 -0.85 -10.76
C ALA A 131 8.99 -2.09 -9.85
N GLY A 132 9.59 -1.94 -8.66
CA GLY A 132 9.65 -3.00 -7.65
C GLY A 132 8.28 -3.35 -7.09
N GLN A 133 7.45 -2.35 -6.83
CA GLN A 133 6.10 -2.55 -6.31
C GLN A 133 5.17 -3.17 -7.36
N GLN A 134 5.26 -2.75 -8.61
CA GLN A 134 4.47 -3.34 -9.71
C GLN A 134 4.63 -4.86 -9.77
N ARG A 135 5.85 -5.36 -9.65
CA ARG A 135 6.10 -6.81 -9.61
C ARG A 135 5.48 -7.49 -8.40
N ILE A 136 5.59 -6.87 -7.21
CA ILE A 136 4.98 -7.41 -5.99
C ILE A 136 3.46 -7.43 -6.14
N SER A 137 2.87 -6.36 -6.68
CA SER A 137 1.43 -6.27 -6.92
C SER A 137 0.96 -7.38 -7.88
N ALA A 138 1.62 -7.54 -9.04
CA ALA A 138 1.31 -8.59 -9.99
C ALA A 138 1.36 -10.01 -9.36
N GLU A 139 2.40 -10.30 -8.56
CA GLU A 139 2.52 -11.57 -7.86
C GLU A 139 1.38 -11.78 -6.84
N VAL A 140 1.00 -10.73 -6.10
CA VAL A 140 -0.08 -10.79 -5.11
C VAL A 140 -1.45 -10.98 -5.78
N GLU A 141 -1.71 -10.27 -6.88
CA GLU A 141 -2.97 -10.41 -7.62
C GLU A 141 -3.07 -11.79 -8.30
N ALA A 142 -1.99 -12.29 -8.88
CA ALA A 142 -1.96 -13.63 -9.48
C ALA A 142 -2.34 -14.76 -8.49
N LEU A 143 -2.03 -14.61 -7.20
CA LEU A 143 -2.41 -15.59 -6.17
C LEU A 143 -3.93 -15.65 -5.92
N LYS A 144 -4.69 -14.65 -6.35
CA LYS A 144 -6.13 -14.59 -6.19
C LYS A 144 -6.89 -15.26 -7.33
N VAL A 145 -6.23 -15.52 -8.46
CA VAL A 145 -6.84 -16.22 -9.62
C VAL A 145 -7.29 -17.63 -9.21
N GLY A 146 -8.51 -17.98 -9.60
CA GLY A 146 -9.16 -19.23 -9.22
C GLY A 146 -9.85 -19.20 -7.85
N THR A 147 -9.79 -18.09 -7.11
CA THR A 147 -10.52 -17.93 -5.85
C THR A 147 -11.86 -17.23 -6.06
N VAL A 148 -12.73 -17.29 -5.05
CA VAL A 148 -13.99 -16.54 -5.02
C VAL A 148 -13.87 -15.43 -3.97
N LEU A 149 -14.03 -14.18 -4.41
CA LEU A 149 -13.94 -13.00 -3.56
C LEU A 149 -15.28 -12.29 -3.43
N LYS A 150 -15.64 -11.92 -2.20
CA LYS A 150 -16.79 -11.07 -1.94
C LYS A 150 -16.49 -9.65 -2.43
N THR A 151 -17.23 -9.19 -3.42
CA THR A 151 -17.01 -7.92 -4.12
C THR A 151 -18.26 -7.06 -4.06
N VAL A 152 -18.12 -5.79 -3.68
CA VAL A 152 -19.17 -4.79 -3.85
C VAL A 152 -19.07 -4.16 -5.22
N VAL A 153 -20.19 -4.04 -5.93
CA VAL A 153 -20.25 -3.37 -7.24
C VAL A 153 -20.40 -1.87 -7.01
N ASP A 154 -19.43 -1.08 -7.44
CA ASP A 154 -19.45 0.38 -7.25
C ASP A 154 -20.09 1.10 -8.43
N ARG A 155 -19.85 0.66 -9.67
CA ARG A 155 -20.38 1.29 -10.90
C ARG A 155 -20.43 0.31 -12.07
N LYS A 156 -21.07 0.75 -13.15
CA LYS A 156 -20.99 0.09 -14.46
C LYS A 156 -20.23 0.99 -15.42
N GLU A 157 -19.28 0.42 -16.16
CA GLU A 157 -18.44 1.13 -17.11
C GLU A 157 -18.21 0.27 -18.36
N GLY A 158 -18.79 0.69 -19.48
CA GLY A 158 -18.76 -0.08 -20.73
C GLY A 158 -19.30 -1.49 -20.57
N ASP A 159 -18.46 -2.46 -20.91
CA ASP A 159 -18.77 -3.91 -20.86
C ASP A 159 -18.46 -4.55 -19.51
N TYR A 160 -18.14 -3.75 -18.49
CA TYR A 160 -17.81 -4.23 -17.15
C TYR A 160 -18.63 -3.56 -16.06
N TYR A 161 -18.88 -4.32 -15.00
CA TYR A 161 -19.14 -3.76 -13.69
C TYR A 161 -17.81 -3.65 -12.94
N ILE A 162 -17.60 -2.52 -12.32
CA ILE A 162 -16.42 -2.23 -11.54
C ILE A 162 -16.78 -2.38 -10.06
N GLY A 163 -15.99 -3.16 -9.36
CA GLY A 163 -16.18 -3.39 -7.94
C GLY A 163 -14.88 -3.44 -7.18
N ARG A 164 -14.97 -3.66 -5.90
CA ARG A 164 -13.82 -3.80 -4.99
C ARG A 164 -14.09 -4.84 -3.92
N THR A 165 -13.02 -5.48 -3.50
CA THR A 165 -13.03 -6.44 -2.39
C THR A 165 -12.78 -5.73 -1.05
N GLU A 166 -12.78 -6.49 0.05
CA GLU A 166 -12.36 -5.99 1.37
C GLU A 166 -10.89 -5.53 1.42
N PHE A 167 -10.11 -5.86 0.39
CA PHE A 167 -8.67 -5.56 0.30
C PHE A 167 -8.35 -4.29 -0.50
N CYS A 168 -9.37 -3.51 -0.84
CA CYS A 168 -9.20 -2.33 -1.69
C CYS A 168 -9.89 -1.11 -1.07
N SER A 169 -9.13 -0.02 -0.93
CA SER A 169 -9.66 1.30 -0.58
C SER A 169 -10.38 1.92 -1.77
N PRO A 170 -11.54 2.56 -1.57
CA PRO A 170 -12.26 3.24 -2.65
C PRO A 170 -11.39 4.28 -3.37
N GLU A 171 -11.49 4.34 -4.70
CA GLU A 171 -10.88 5.37 -5.56
C GLU A 171 -9.34 5.45 -5.55
N VAL A 172 -8.68 4.61 -4.77
CA VAL A 172 -7.22 4.65 -4.59
C VAL A 172 -6.54 3.35 -4.99
N ASP A 173 -7.16 2.21 -4.65
CA ASP A 173 -6.62 0.89 -4.91
C ASP A 173 -7.21 0.27 -6.17
N PRO A 174 -6.55 -0.77 -6.71
CA PRO A 174 -7.04 -1.53 -7.85
C PRO A 174 -8.45 -2.09 -7.70
N GLU A 175 -9.07 -2.40 -8.82
CA GLU A 175 -10.47 -2.72 -8.94
C GLU A 175 -10.69 -4.19 -9.33
N VAL A 176 -11.92 -4.65 -9.25
CA VAL A 176 -12.37 -5.92 -9.80
C VAL A 176 -13.28 -5.63 -11.00
N LEU A 177 -12.86 -6.05 -12.19
CA LEU A 177 -13.61 -5.91 -13.43
C LEU A 177 -14.46 -7.17 -13.65
N ILE A 178 -15.77 -7.04 -13.53
CA ILE A 178 -16.74 -8.12 -13.70
C ILE A 178 -17.44 -7.95 -15.03
N LYS A 179 -17.36 -8.97 -15.91
CA LYS A 179 -17.98 -8.87 -17.24
C LYS A 179 -19.49 -8.67 -17.15
N ALA A 180 -20.01 -7.66 -17.87
CA ALA A 180 -21.43 -7.28 -17.82
C ALA A 180 -22.30 -8.11 -18.78
N ASP A 181 -22.21 -9.43 -18.72
CA ASP A 181 -23.03 -10.37 -19.48
C ASP A 181 -24.40 -10.63 -18.84
N HIS A 182 -24.55 -10.26 -17.59
CA HIS A 182 -25.81 -10.28 -16.85
C HIS A 182 -25.96 -9.03 -15.99
N ARG A 183 -27.16 -8.83 -15.42
CA ARG A 183 -27.45 -7.61 -14.66
C ARG A 183 -27.04 -7.74 -13.21
N LEU A 184 -26.07 -6.91 -12.79
CA LEU A 184 -25.74 -6.69 -11.40
C LEU A 184 -26.31 -5.34 -10.89
N ARG A 185 -26.54 -5.27 -9.59
CA ARG A 185 -27.03 -4.05 -8.92
C ARG A 185 -25.86 -3.33 -8.25
N VAL A 186 -25.64 -2.07 -8.63
CA VAL A 186 -24.69 -1.18 -7.97
C VAL A 186 -25.03 -1.04 -6.49
N GLY A 187 -24.01 -1.04 -5.62
CA GLY A 187 -24.14 -1.00 -4.16
C GLY A 187 -24.42 -2.37 -3.52
N SER A 188 -24.48 -3.46 -4.29
CA SER A 188 -24.72 -4.79 -3.78
C SER A 188 -23.45 -5.64 -3.79
N PHE A 189 -23.38 -6.62 -2.87
CA PHE A 189 -22.29 -7.57 -2.79
C PHE A 189 -22.58 -8.83 -3.59
N TYR A 190 -21.54 -9.34 -4.26
CA TYR A 190 -21.56 -10.58 -5.02
C TYR A 190 -20.33 -11.42 -4.69
N ASN A 191 -20.44 -12.72 -4.79
CA ASN A 191 -19.30 -13.63 -4.78
C ASN A 191 -18.80 -13.73 -6.23
N VAL A 192 -17.64 -13.19 -6.50
CA VAL A 192 -17.03 -13.12 -7.82
C VAL A 192 -15.91 -14.15 -7.92
N HIS A 193 -15.99 -15.05 -8.90
CA HIS A 193 -14.92 -15.95 -9.23
C HIS A 193 -13.85 -15.20 -10.03
N ILE A 194 -12.64 -15.10 -9.50
CA ILE A 194 -11.53 -14.41 -10.15
C ILE A 194 -10.93 -15.31 -11.21
N THR A 195 -11.01 -14.87 -12.45
CA THR A 195 -10.59 -15.66 -13.63
C THR A 195 -9.23 -15.24 -14.16
N ASP A 196 -8.82 -13.98 -13.94
CA ASP A 196 -7.55 -13.43 -14.40
C ASP A 196 -7.11 -12.24 -13.55
N SER A 197 -5.86 -11.82 -13.72
CA SER A 197 -5.29 -10.61 -13.10
C SER A 197 -4.26 -9.96 -14.02
N ASP A 198 -4.13 -8.65 -13.96
CA ASP A 198 -2.97 -7.93 -14.49
C ASP A 198 -2.05 -7.46 -13.35
N ASP A 199 -1.24 -6.42 -13.60
CA ASP A 199 -0.30 -5.91 -12.60
C ASP A 199 -0.99 -5.33 -11.36
N PHE A 200 -2.26 -4.94 -11.49
CA PHE A 200 -3.02 -4.26 -10.43
C PHE A 200 -4.43 -4.80 -10.28
N ASP A 201 -5.20 -4.91 -11.37
CA ASP A 201 -6.61 -5.22 -11.33
C ASP A 201 -6.90 -6.73 -11.42
N LEU A 202 -8.09 -7.11 -10.94
CA LEU A 202 -8.63 -8.45 -11.02
C LEU A 202 -9.75 -8.52 -12.04
N TYR A 203 -9.87 -9.64 -12.73
CA TYR A 203 -10.96 -9.93 -13.65
C TYR A 203 -11.76 -11.11 -13.12
N GLY A 204 -13.10 -11.04 -13.23
CA GLY A 204 -13.97 -12.09 -12.71
C GLY A 204 -15.37 -12.14 -13.32
N GLU A 205 -16.08 -13.18 -12.91
CA GLU A 205 -17.45 -13.49 -13.33
C GLU A 205 -18.34 -13.96 -12.17
#